data_a35b453a4cf24094b413cc16d48f56bb
#
_entry.id   a35b453a4cf24094b413cc16d48f56bb
#
_cell.length_a   1.000
_cell.length_b   1.000
_cell.length_c   1.000
_cell.angle_alpha   90.00
_cell.angle_beta   90.00
_cell.angle_gamma   90.00
#
_symmetry.space_group_name_H-M   'P 1'
#
loop_
_entity.id
_entity.type
_entity.pdbx_description
1 polymer ?
#
loop_
_entity_poly.entity_id
_entity_poly.type
_entity_poly.pdbx_seq_one_letter_code
_entity_poly.pdbx_strand_id
1 'polypeptide(L)'
;MADAALARSVPTAVAAPAHIVDVLIEERAPKLSRSAAWPVVRPLLYALLGYGKARAMADAIAPMGGKAALDFVSDLLAIKVDVSGLQHLPRKGRLVIVGNHPTGIADGVAVYDALKAVRPDIIFYANSDAHRVCAGFDETLIPVEWVAAKRTRDRTRLTLTMTREVLEAERALMVFPAGKLARRDAHGVLTDPTWMPTAISVAVKYRAPIVPVHVEGPWATLFHLFDRFSGELRDITLFHELLNKSGQRFRITIGKPIPPDRLDPDAAVASAAIKTYVERTLPFDPDRPFV
;
A
#
# COMPACT_ATOMS: atom_id res chain seq x y z
N MET A 1 51.05 44.58 -27.55
CA MET A 1 49.83 44.91 -26.81
C MET A 1 48.71 44.05 -27.38
N ALA A 2 48.39 42.97 -26.73
CA ALA A 2 47.29 42.11 -27.06
C ALA A 2 46.60 41.72 -25.74
N ASP A 3 45.45 42.28 -25.52
CA ASP A 3 44.64 42.15 -24.32
C ASP A 3 43.89 40.82 -24.42
N ALA A 4 44.24 39.85 -23.56
CA ALA A 4 43.59 38.55 -23.48
C ALA A 4 42.45 38.67 -22.48
N ALA A 5 41.23 38.86 -22.99
CA ALA A 5 40.03 38.82 -22.21
C ALA A 5 39.80 37.39 -21.63
N LEU A 6 40.06 37.21 -20.33
CA LEU A 6 39.66 36.03 -19.58
C LEU A 6 38.12 35.97 -19.51
N ALA A 7 37.52 35.16 -20.35
CA ALA A 7 36.11 34.76 -20.22
C ALA A 7 35.99 33.88 -18.95
N ARG A 8 35.50 34.47 -17.84
CA ARG A 8 35.08 33.72 -16.64
C ARG A 8 33.87 32.88 -17.01
N SER A 9 34.05 31.59 -17.17
CA SER A 9 32.95 30.61 -17.22
C SER A 9 32.21 30.66 -15.90
N VAL A 10 31.00 31.17 -15.90
CA VAL A 10 30.04 31.06 -14.78
C VAL A 10 29.71 29.57 -14.61
N PRO A 11 29.92 28.98 -13.45
CA PRO A 11 29.51 27.60 -13.24
C PRO A 11 27.98 27.49 -13.40
N THR A 12 27.55 26.69 -14.36
CA THR A 12 26.13 26.33 -14.49
C THR A 12 25.73 25.66 -13.20
N ALA A 13 24.87 26.29 -12.42
CA ALA A 13 24.34 25.70 -11.20
C ALA A 13 23.66 24.38 -11.56
N VAL A 14 24.25 23.28 -11.14
CA VAL A 14 23.65 21.95 -11.25
C VAL A 14 22.35 22.03 -10.46
N ALA A 15 21.20 21.93 -11.13
CA ALA A 15 19.91 21.94 -10.47
C ALA A 15 19.89 20.81 -9.44
N ALA A 16 19.51 21.14 -8.20
CA ALA A 16 19.37 20.14 -7.15
C ALA A 16 18.45 19.01 -7.63
N PRO A 17 18.75 17.75 -7.32
CA PRO A 17 17.93 16.63 -7.75
C PRO A 17 16.49 16.83 -7.24
N ALA A 18 15.52 16.52 -8.11
CA ALA A 18 14.10 16.63 -7.78
C ALA A 18 13.79 15.77 -6.55
N HIS A 19 12.97 16.28 -5.65
CA HIS A 19 12.56 15.56 -4.46
C HIS A 19 11.79 14.30 -4.81
N ILE A 20 11.93 13.20 -4.03
CA ILE A 20 11.30 11.91 -4.34
C ILE A 20 9.78 12.01 -4.51
N VAL A 21 9.10 12.88 -3.76
CA VAL A 21 7.65 13.11 -3.90
C VAL A 21 7.32 13.72 -5.26
N ASP A 22 8.13 14.67 -5.77
CA ASP A 22 7.95 15.23 -7.12
C ASP A 22 8.12 14.15 -8.17
N VAL A 23 9.18 13.36 -8.07
CA VAL A 23 9.48 12.27 -9.01
C VAL A 23 8.31 11.29 -9.06
N LEU A 24 7.78 10.88 -7.91
CA LEU A 24 6.67 9.93 -7.82
C LEU A 24 5.36 10.51 -8.37
N ILE A 25 5.09 11.79 -8.18
CA ILE A 25 3.93 12.48 -8.76
C ILE A 25 4.06 12.55 -10.29
N GLU A 26 5.20 12.98 -10.80
CA GLU A 26 5.42 13.14 -12.24
C GLU A 26 5.43 11.81 -13.00
N GLU A 27 5.97 10.74 -12.39
CA GLU A 27 5.92 9.39 -12.96
C GLU A 27 4.49 8.82 -13.04
N ARG A 28 3.59 9.23 -12.13
CA ARG A 28 2.18 8.82 -12.13
C ARG A 28 1.30 9.65 -13.05
N ALA A 29 1.76 10.86 -13.42
CA ALA A 29 1.04 11.76 -14.32
C ALA A 29 1.92 12.20 -15.50
N PRO A 30 2.44 11.26 -16.31
CA PRO A 30 3.42 11.57 -17.35
C PRO A 30 2.87 12.45 -18.48
N LYS A 31 1.59 12.42 -18.80
CA LYS A 31 0.97 13.30 -19.79
C LYS A 31 0.76 14.69 -19.21
N LEU A 32 0.26 14.75 -17.97
CA LEU A 32 0.01 16.02 -17.28
C LEU A 32 1.34 16.76 -17.01
N SER A 33 2.36 16.06 -16.48
CA SER A 33 3.65 16.65 -16.13
C SER A 33 4.45 17.15 -17.33
N ARG A 34 4.21 16.59 -18.53
CA ARG A 34 4.82 17.03 -19.79
C ARG A 34 4.00 18.08 -20.53
N SER A 35 2.82 18.43 -20.05
CA SER A 35 1.96 19.42 -20.69
C SER A 35 2.48 20.85 -20.47
N ALA A 36 2.23 21.75 -21.42
CA ALA A 36 2.54 23.18 -21.28
C ALA A 36 1.80 23.84 -20.11
N ALA A 37 0.70 23.25 -19.63
CA ALA A 37 -0.07 23.73 -18.50
C ALA A 37 0.56 23.35 -17.14
N TRP A 38 1.50 22.39 -17.10
CA TRP A 38 2.05 21.85 -15.84
C TRP A 38 2.64 22.92 -14.91
N PRO A 39 3.43 23.90 -15.37
CA PRO A 39 3.98 24.94 -14.50
C PRO A 39 2.91 25.76 -13.75
N VAL A 40 1.73 25.91 -14.35
CA VAL A 40 0.60 26.66 -13.78
C VAL A 40 -0.27 25.76 -12.91
N VAL A 41 -0.54 24.54 -13.34
CA VAL A 41 -1.43 23.59 -12.67
C VAL A 41 -0.75 22.95 -11.45
N ARG A 42 0.55 22.68 -11.51
CA ARG A 42 1.31 22.03 -10.44
C ARG A 42 1.19 22.73 -9.09
N PRO A 43 1.40 24.04 -8.94
CA PRO A 43 1.28 24.69 -7.64
C PRO A 43 -0.11 24.55 -7.01
N LEU A 44 -1.16 24.62 -7.83
CA LEU A 44 -2.54 24.47 -7.38
C LEU A 44 -2.83 23.05 -6.93
N LEU A 45 -2.40 22.05 -7.70
CA LEU A 45 -2.53 20.64 -7.31
C LEU A 45 -1.73 20.34 -6.05
N TYR A 46 -0.52 20.86 -5.92
CA TYR A 46 0.32 20.64 -4.76
C TYR A 46 -0.29 21.26 -3.49
N ALA A 47 -0.90 22.44 -3.60
CA ALA A 47 -1.63 23.05 -2.48
C ALA A 47 -2.84 22.20 -2.09
N LEU A 48 -3.65 21.76 -3.07
CA LEU A 48 -4.83 20.90 -2.85
C LEU A 48 -4.47 19.55 -2.24
N LEU A 49 -3.41 18.93 -2.70
CA LEU A 49 -3.00 17.58 -2.30
C LEU A 49 -2.11 17.56 -1.05
N GLY A 50 -1.81 18.71 -0.44
CA GLY A 50 -1.02 18.77 0.78
C GLY A 50 0.45 18.37 0.57
N TYR A 51 1.03 18.73 -0.58
CA TYR A 51 2.40 18.37 -0.98
C TYR A 51 3.45 18.66 0.12
N GLY A 52 3.38 19.81 0.79
CA GLY A 52 4.31 20.15 1.87
C GLY A 52 4.32 19.13 3.01
N LYS A 53 3.16 18.61 3.39
CA LYS A 53 3.04 17.55 4.40
C LYS A 53 3.61 16.22 3.89
N ALA A 54 3.34 15.88 2.63
CA ALA A 54 3.87 14.66 2.00
C ALA A 54 5.40 14.68 1.94
N ARG A 55 5.96 15.83 1.56
CA ARG A 55 7.41 16.05 1.53
C ARG A 55 8.03 15.94 2.92
N ALA A 56 7.47 16.64 3.92
CA ALA A 56 7.97 16.58 5.30
C ALA A 56 7.93 15.15 5.87
N MET A 57 6.87 14.39 5.60
CA MET A 57 6.79 12.98 5.98
C MET A 57 7.87 12.16 5.29
N ALA A 58 8.05 12.31 3.97
CA ALA A 58 9.06 11.57 3.21
C ALA A 58 10.48 11.87 3.69
N ASP A 59 10.81 13.16 3.95
CA ASP A 59 12.10 13.58 4.49
C ASP A 59 12.36 12.98 5.88
N ALA A 60 11.32 12.92 6.73
CA ALA A 60 11.43 12.38 8.08
C ALA A 60 11.72 10.86 8.07
N ILE A 61 11.01 10.09 7.23
CA ILE A 61 11.16 8.63 7.22
C ILE A 61 12.36 8.14 6.39
N ALA A 62 12.87 8.95 5.46
CA ALA A 62 13.94 8.54 4.56
C ALA A 62 15.17 7.92 5.26
N PRO A 63 15.67 8.45 6.41
CA PRO A 63 16.82 7.89 7.13
C PRO A 63 16.46 6.76 8.12
N MET A 64 15.17 6.41 8.28
CA MET A 64 14.71 5.47 9.30
C MET A 64 14.83 4.02 8.85
N GLY A 65 14.95 3.08 9.81
CA GLY A 65 14.67 1.67 9.60
C GLY A 65 13.16 1.43 9.39
N GLY A 66 12.80 0.33 8.76
CA GLY A 66 11.43 0.09 8.31
C GLY A 66 10.38 0.11 9.41
N LYS A 67 10.69 -0.51 10.57
CA LYS A 67 9.78 -0.50 11.70
C LYS A 67 9.60 0.92 12.27
N ALA A 68 10.69 1.66 12.45
CA ALA A 68 10.65 3.03 12.96
C ALA A 68 9.88 3.95 11.99
N ALA A 69 10.01 3.76 10.68
CA ALA A 69 9.27 4.50 9.67
C ALA A 69 7.77 4.19 9.72
N LEU A 70 7.37 2.91 9.91
CA LEU A 70 5.96 2.55 10.11
C LEU A 70 5.39 3.12 11.39
N ASP A 71 6.11 3.03 12.51
CA ASP A 71 5.70 3.61 13.79
C ASP A 71 5.55 5.14 13.66
N PHE A 72 6.51 5.82 12.99
CA PHE A 72 6.40 7.26 12.73
C PHE A 72 5.17 7.63 11.91
N VAL A 73 4.86 6.89 10.84
CA VAL A 73 3.65 7.13 10.02
C VAL A 73 2.38 6.84 10.82
N SER A 74 2.36 5.78 11.64
CA SER A 74 1.29 5.46 12.56
C SER A 74 1.01 6.62 13.53
N ASP A 75 2.05 7.14 14.17
CA ASP A 75 1.95 8.27 15.10
C ASP A 75 1.52 9.58 14.40
N LEU A 76 2.06 9.84 13.20
CA LEU A 76 1.71 11.00 12.37
C LEU A 76 0.23 11.00 12.00
N LEU A 77 -0.30 9.83 11.64
CA LEU A 77 -1.71 9.69 11.26
C LEU A 77 -2.62 9.63 12.49
N ALA A 78 -2.16 9.08 13.61
CA ALA A 78 -2.91 8.93 14.84
C ALA A 78 -4.35 8.43 14.59
N ILE A 79 -4.50 7.44 13.70
CA ILE A 79 -5.79 6.87 13.34
C ILE A 79 -6.37 6.10 14.52
N LYS A 80 -7.70 6.10 14.63
CA LYS A 80 -8.41 5.38 15.70
C LYS A 80 -8.86 4.05 15.14
N VAL A 81 -8.32 2.94 15.66
CA VAL A 81 -8.61 1.61 15.14
C VAL A 81 -9.48 0.84 16.14
N ASP A 82 -10.70 0.52 15.72
CA ASP A 82 -11.59 -0.41 16.44
C ASP A 82 -11.37 -1.83 15.89
N VAL A 83 -10.96 -2.77 16.74
CA VAL A 83 -10.62 -4.14 16.32
C VAL A 83 -11.62 -5.13 16.88
N SER A 84 -12.16 -6.01 16.04
CA SER A 84 -12.94 -7.18 16.41
C SER A 84 -12.32 -8.47 15.88
N GLY A 85 -12.49 -9.58 16.58
CA GLY A 85 -11.94 -10.88 16.18
C GLY A 85 -10.43 -11.02 16.42
N LEU A 86 -9.79 -10.16 17.23
CA LEU A 86 -8.33 -10.23 17.49
C LEU A 86 -7.91 -11.59 18.11
N GLN A 87 -8.80 -12.26 18.82
CA GLN A 87 -8.60 -13.60 19.38
C GLN A 87 -8.37 -14.67 18.30
N HIS A 88 -8.80 -14.43 17.06
CA HIS A 88 -8.59 -15.36 15.95
C HIS A 88 -7.19 -15.29 15.35
N LEU A 89 -6.44 -14.22 15.62
CA LEU A 89 -5.10 -14.04 15.06
C LEU A 89 -4.08 -14.96 15.75
N PRO A 90 -3.44 -15.91 15.04
CA PRO A 90 -2.38 -16.73 15.60
C PRO A 90 -1.20 -15.86 16.05
N ARG A 91 -0.79 -16.02 17.30
CA ARG A 91 0.30 -15.22 17.90
C ARG A 91 1.68 -15.57 17.37
N LYS A 92 1.85 -16.77 16.80
CA LYS A 92 3.11 -17.32 16.29
C LYS A 92 2.85 -18.17 15.06
N GLY A 93 3.91 -18.47 14.35
CA GLY A 93 3.88 -19.31 13.15
C GLY A 93 3.57 -18.50 11.88
N ARG A 94 3.95 -19.08 10.77
CA ARG A 94 3.69 -18.48 9.45
C ARG A 94 2.20 -18.35 9.19
N LEU A 95 1.81 -17.22 8.60
CA LEU A 95 0.44 -17.03 8.13
C LEU A 95 0.41 -16.00 7.00
N VAL A 96 -0.62 -16.08 6.17
CA VAL A 96 -0.92 -15.07 5.15
C VAL A 96 -2.20 -14.37 5.56
N ILE A 97 -2.11 -13.07 5.81
CA ILE A 97 -3.26 -12.23 6.11
C ILE A 97 -3.74 -11.63 4.78
N VAL A 98 -5.02 -11.71 4.49
CA VAL A 98 -5.62 -11.12 3.28
C VAL A 98 -6.74 -10.16 3.64
N GLY A 99 -6.75 -8.99 3.03
CA GLY A 99 -7.75 -7.97 3.32
C GLY A 99 -8.22 -7.20 2.09
N ASN A 100 -9.42 -6.61 2.19
CA ASN A 100 -9.88 -5.63 1.22
C ASN A 100 -9.14 -4.29 1.38
N HIS A 101 -9.19 -3.44 0.33
CA HIS A 101 -8.34 -2.24 0.21
C HIS A 101 -9.17 -0.98 -0.10
N PRO A 102 -10.03 -0.52 0.83
CA PRO A 102 -10.99 0.53 0.56
C PRO A 102 -10.42 1.95 0.47
N THR A 103 -9.33 2.26 1.21
CA THR A 103 -8.86 3.65 1.36
C THR A 103 -7.43 3.90 0.86
N GLY A 104 -6.68 2.87 0.52
CA GLY A 104 -5.31 2.96 0.03
C GLY A 104 -4.26 2.72 1.11
N ILE A 105 -3.12 3.43 1.05
CA ILE A 105 -1.97 3.17 1.95
C ILE A 105 -2.37 3.18 3.43
N ALA A 106 -3.36 4.00 3.81
CA ALA A 106 -3.85 4.09 5.18
C ALA A 106 -4.44 2.76 5.71
N ASP A 107 -4.96 1.88 4.83
CA ASP A 107 -5.42 0.53 5.23
C ASP A 107 -4.26 -0.30 5.78
N GLY A 108 -3.07 -0.19 5.15
CA GLY A 108 -1.85 -0.84 5.64
C GLY A 108 -1.46 -0.34 7.03
N VAL A 109 -1.53 0.97 7.27
CA VAL A 109 -1.25 1.56 8.59
C VAL A 109 -2.28 1.13 9.62
N ALA A 110 -3.58 1.10 9.26
CA ALA A 110 -4.64 0.65 10.15
C ALA A 110 -4.48 -0.82 10.56
N VAL A 111 -4.15 -1.69 9.59
CA VAL A 111 -3.86 -3.10 9.87
C VAL A 111 -2.59 -3.25 10.71
N TYR A 112 -1.55 -2.47 10.44
CA TYR A 112 -0.34 -2.44 11.27
C TYR A 112 -0.68 -2.11 12.72
N ASP A 113 -1.43 -1.04 12.96
CA ASP A 113 -1.84 -0.60 14.30
C ASP A 113 -2.72 -1.65 15.02
N ALA A 114 -3.62 -2.30 14.28
CA ALA A 114 -4.45 -3.36 14.83
C ALA A 114 -3.65 -4.60 15.28
N LEU A 115 -2.55 -4.92 14.57
CA LEU A 115 -1.90 -6.22 14.71
C LEU A 115 -0.52 -6.16 15.37
N LYS A 116 0.19 -5.01 15.36
CA LYS A 116 1.60 -4.88 15.82
C LYS A 116 1.86 -5.35 17.25
N ALA A 117 0.86 -5.27 18.14
CA ALA A 117 0.99 -5.73 19.52
C ALA A 117 0.96 -7.27 19.64
N VAL A 118 0.29 -7.97 18.70
CA VAL A 118 0.14 -9.43 18.70
C VAL A 118 1.14 -10.08 17.73
N ARG A 119 1.37 -9.44 16.59
CA ARG A 119 2.28 -9.88 15.50
C ARG A 119 3.25 -8.74 15.13
N PRO A 120 4.23 -8.45 15.98
CA PRO A 120 5.27 -7.42 15.70
C PRO A 120 6.17 -7.81 14.51
N ASP A 121 6.08 -9.05 14.06
CA ASP A 121 6.80 -9.64 12.93
C ASP A 121 6.06 -9.51 11.60
N ILE A 122 4.93 -8.77 11.58
CA ILE A 122 4.15 -8.56 10.35
C ILE A 122 4.96 -7.85 9.27
N ILE A 123 4.84 -8.34 8.04
CA ILE A 123 5.43 -7.75 6.85
C ILE A 123 4.34 -7.59 5.77
N PHE A 124 4.45 -6.57 4.93
CA PHE A 124 3.41 -6.25 3.95
C PHE A 124 3.92 -6.40 2.52
N TYR A 125 3.07 -6.87 1.62
CA TYR A 125 3.28 -6.58 0.21
C TYR A 125 2.92 -5.12 -0.06
N ALA A 126 3.87 -4.37 -0.62
CA ALA A 126 3.69 -2.96 -0.93
C ALA A 126 4.25 -2.61 -2.32
N ASN A 127 3.80 -1.49 -2.88
CA ASN A 127 4.38 -0.96 -4.11
C ASN A 127 5.87 -0.68 -3.92
N SER A 128 6.68 -1.08 -4.88
CA SER A 128 8.14 -0.87 -4.87
C SER A 128 8.55 0.59 -4.70
N ASP A 129 7.68 1.56 -4.99
CA ASP A 129 7.93 2.97 -4.75
C ASP A 129 8.11 3.33 -3.27
N ALA A 130 7.56 2.53 -2.34
CA ALA A 130 7.76 2.75 -0.90
C ALA A 130 9.24 2.70 -0.52
N HIS A 131 10.01 1.77 -1.10
CA HIS A 131 11.47 1.63 -0.86
C HIS A 131 12.28 2.80 -1.44
N ARG A 132 11.74 3.51 -2.42
CA ARG A 132 12.35 4.74 -2.95
C ARG A 132 12.19 5.92 -2.00
N VAL A 133 11.14 5.91 -1.19
CA VAL A 133 10.91 6.93 -0.16
C VAL A 133 11.73 6.64 1.10
N CYS A 134 11.80 5.37 1.51
CA CYS A 134 12.56 4.93 2.68
C CYS A 134 13.19 3.56 2.38
N ALA A 135 14.51 3.52 2.26
CA ALA A 135 15.25 2.27 2.00
C ALA A 135 15.09 1.25 3.13
N GLY A 136 14.94 1.71 4.38
CA GLY A 136 14.74 0.83 5.53
C GLY A 136 13.47 -0.01 5.50
N PHE A 137 12.52 0.27 4.60
CA PHE A 137 11.33 -0.56 4.44
C PHE A 137 11.60 -2.01 4.01
N ASP A 138 12.82 -2.37 3.62
CA ASP A 138 13.21 -3.77 3.40
C ASP A 138 12.94 -4.67 4.62
N GLU A 139 12.89 -4.12 5.83
CA GLU A 139 12.60 -4.86 7.07
C GLU A 139 11.12 -5.22 7.24
N THR A 140 10.22 -4.44 6.62
CA THR A 140 8.77 -4.48 6.88
C THR A 140 7.90 -4.60 5.65
N LEU A 141 8.46 -4.34 4.46
CA LEU A 141 7.74 -4.41 3.20
C LEU A 141 8.46 -5.32 2.22
N ILE A 142 7.70 -6.12 1.48
CA ILE A 142 8.15 -6.85 0.29
C ILE A 142 7.70 -6.07 -0.94
N PRO A 143 8.64 -5.62 -1.81
CA PRO A 143 8.29 -4.85 -2.99
C PRO A 143 7.52 -5.70 -4.01
N VAL A 144 6.38 -5.19 -4.45
CA VAL A 144 5.57 -5.78 -5.51
C VAL A 144 5.37 -4.76 -6.62
N GLU A 145 5.52 -5.20 -7.87
CA GLU A 145 5.23 -4.37 -9.03
C GLU A 145 3.85 -4.74 -9.60
N TRP A 146 2.90 -3.84 -9.41
CA TRP A 146 1.51 -4.03 -9.87
C TRP A 146 1.33 -3.70 -11.35
N VAL A 147 2.18 -2.84 -11.92
CA VAL A 147 2.11 -2.44 -13.33
C VAL A 147 2.79 -3.50 -14.19
N ALA A 148 2.02 -4.21 -15.01
CA ALA A 148 2.54 -5.31 -15.83
C ALA A 148 3.74 -4.88 -16.71
N ALA A 149 3.69 -3.68 -17.30
CA ALA A 149 4.76 -3.16 -18.14
C ALA A 149 6.08 -2.85 -17.39
N LYS A 150 6.01 -2.71 -16.05
CA LYS A 150 7.18 -2.46 -15.20
C LYS A 150 7.70 -3.74 -14.52
N ARG A 151 7.02 -4.88 -14.70
CA ARG A 151 7.45 -6.17 -14.15
C ARG A 151 8.69 -6.67 -14.89
N THR A 152 9.75 -6.94 -14.14
CA THR A 152 10.95 -7.61 -14.65
C THR A 152 11.14 -8.94 -13.95
N ARG A 153 11.93 -9.84 -14.56
CA ARG A 153 12.26 -11.14 -13.95
C ARG A 153 12.96 -10.94 -12.59
N ASP A 154 13.86 -9.97 -12.49
CA ASP A 154 14.62 -9.71 -11.27
C ASP A 154 13.72 -9.19 -10.13
N ARG A 155 12.81 -8.25 -10.42
CA ARG A 155 11.83 -7.77 -9.42
C ARG A 155 10.93 -8.90 -8.95
N THR A 156 10.43 -9.73 -9.87
CA THR A 156 9.61 -10.89 -9.50
C THR A 156 10.40 -11.88 -8.64
N ARG A 157 11.67 -12.14 -9.01
CA ARG A 157 12.56 -13.02 -8.24
C ARG A 157 12.79 -12.48 -6.84
N LEU A 158 13.07 -11.18 -6.70
CA LEU A 158 13.24 -10.52 -5.40
C LEU A 158 11.99 -10.71 -4.52
N THR A 159 10.80 -10.37 -5.04
CA THR A 159 9.52 -10.57 -4.33
C THR A 159 9.38 -12.02 -3.85
N LEU A 160 9.64 -13.01 -4.71
CA LEU A 160 9.51 -14.43 -4.37
C LEU A 160 10.56 -14.87 -3.33
N THR A 161 11.78 -14.36 -3.42
CA THR A 161 12.85 -14.66 -2.46
C THR A 161 12.51 -14.13 -1.08
N MET A 162 12.13 -12.85 -0.97
CA MET A 162 11.73 -12.24 0.31
C MET A 162 10.48 -12.91 0.89
N THR A 163 9.51 -13.28 0.04
CA THR A 163 8.31 -14.02 0.48
C THR A 163 8.69 -15.36 1.11
N ARG A 164 9.61 -16.10 0.48
CA ARG A 164 10.12 -17.35 1.03
C ARG A 164 10.77 -17.13 2.39
N GLU A 165 11.71 -16.20 2.48
CA GLU A 165 12.43 -15.89 3.72
C GLU A 165 11.49 -15.54 4.87
N VAL A 166 10.47 -14.72 4.60
CA VAL A 166 9.46 -14.32 5.58
C VAL A 166 8.67 -15.52 6.11
N LEU A 167 8.21 -16.38 5.21
CA LEU A 167 7.38 -17.53 5.60
C LEU A 167 8.19 -18.67 6.20
N GLU A 168 9.45 -18.89 5.76
CA GLU A 168 10.38 -19.83 6.39
C GLU A 168 10.80 -19.36 7.79
N ALA A 169 10.88 -18.05 8.02
CA ALA A 169 11.11 -17.46 9.34
C ALA A 169 9.85 -17.39 10.22
N GLU A 170 8.76 -18.07 9.84
CA GLU A 170 7.50 -18.16 10.58
C GLU A 170 6.83 -16.80 10.84
N ARG A 171 7.07 -15.79 9.98
CA ARG A 171 6.50 -14.44 10.09
C ARG A 171 5.10 -14.36 9.47
N ALA A 172 4.38 -13.27 9.78
CA ALA A 172 3.08 -12.93 9.20
C ALA A 172 3.25 -12.09 7.93
N LEU A 173 2.63 -12.52 6.83
CA LEU A 173 2.61 -11.79 5.57
C LEU A 173 1.22 -11.18 5.33
N MET A 174 1.13 -9.85 5.26
CA MET A 174 -0.10 -9.14 4.89
C MET A 174 -0.13 -8.83 3.40
N VAL A 175 -1.24 -9.14 2.77
CA VAL A 175 -1.49 -8.92 1.34
C VAL A 175 -2.86 -8.26 1.14
N PHE A 176 -2.92 -7.24 0.31
CA PHE A 176 -4.15 -6.72 -0.27
C PHE A 176 -4.28 -7.25 -1.71
N PRO A 177 -5.00 -8.37 -1.93
CA PRO A 177 -4.90 -9.12 -3.18
C PRO A 177 -5.46 -8.38 -4.40
N ALA A 178 -6.32 -7.38 -4.19
CA ALA A 178 -6.82 -6.51 -5.24
C ALA A 178 -5.71 -5.69 -5.92
N GLY A 179 -4.64 -5.34 -5.19
CA GLY A 179 -3.54 -4.50 -5.65
C GLY A 179 -3.93 -3.09 -6.10
N LYS A 180 -5.18 -2.72 -5.90
CA LYS A 180 -5.80 -1.42 -6.24
C LYS A 180 -6.89 -1.12 -5.24
N LEU A 181 -7.21 0.17 -5.07
CA LEU A 181 -8.29 0.58 -4.20
C LEU A 181 -9.64 0.07 -4.69
N ALA A 182 -10.52 -0.21 -3.71
CA ALA A 182 -11.92 -0.54 -3.94
C ALA A 182 -12.63 0.55 -4.77
N ARG A 183 -13.63 0.14 -5.54
CA ARG A 183 -14.45 1.02 -6.38
C ARG A 183 -15.92 0.74 -6.18
N ARG A 184 -16.77 1.70 -6.54
CA ARG A 184 -18.21 1.45 -6.57
C ARG A 184 -18.54 0.55 -7.75
N ASP A 185 -19.28 -0.51 -7.47
CA ASP A 185 -19.87 -1.37 -8.49
C ASP A 185 -21.10 -0.69 -9.16
N ALA A 186 -21.77 -1.38 -10.06
CA ALA A 186 -22.97 -0.89 -10.76
C ALA A 186 -24.16 -0.58 -9.80
N HIS A 187 -24.12 -1.12 -8.59
CA HIS A 187 -25.14 -0.87 -7.54
C HIS A 187 -24.67 0.20 -6.53
N GLY A 188 -23.53 0.85 -6.77
CA GLY A 188 -22.97 1.88 -5.89
C GLY A 188 -22.29 1.33 -4.63
N VAL A 189 -22.15 0.02 -4.51
CA VAL A 189 -21.48 -0.63 -3.36
C VAL A 189 -19.98 -0.59 -3.56
N LEU A 190 -19.26 -0.20 -2.51
CA LEU A 190 -17.80 -0.22 -2.50
C LEU A 190 -17.31 -1.68 -2.45
N THR A 191 -16.55 -2.09 -3.44
CA THR A 191 -15.99 -3.44 -3.55
C THR A 191 -14.62 -3.39 -4.19
N ASP A 192 -13.74 -4.27 -3.78
CA ASP A 192 -12.44 -4.42 -4.43
C ASP A 192 -12.59 -4.92 -5.87
N PRO A 193 -11.68 -4.57 -6.77
CA PRO A 193 -11.48 -5.30 -8.01
C PRO A 193 -11.24 -6.79 -7.75
N THR A 194 -11.19 -7.57 -8.83
CA THR A 194 -10.87 -9.00 -8.74
C THR A 194 -9.57 -9.22 -7.96
N TRP A 195 -9.63 -10.08 -6.95
CA TRP A 195 -8.46 -10.45 -6.17
C TRP A 195 -7.55 -11.39 -6.96
N MET A 196 -6.26 -11.08 -6.95
CA MET A 196 -5.26 -11.94 -7.59
C MET A 196 -5.02 -13.20 -6.76
N PRO A 197 -4.82 -14.36 -7.41
CA PRO A 197 -4.67 -15.64 -6.70
C PRO A 197 -3.32 -15.81 -6.00
N THR A 198 -2.41 -14.85 -6.12
CA THR A 198 -1.04 -14.93 -5.60
C THR A 198 -1.00 -15.22 -4.09
N ALA A 199 -1.85 -14.58 -3.28
CA ALA A 199 -1.89 -14.80 -1.84
C ALA A 199 -2.28 -16.24 -1.50
N ILE A 200 -3.24 -16.81 -2.24
CA ILE A 200 -3.70 -18.19 -2.09
C ILE A 200 -2.58 -19.17 -2.48
N SER A 201 -1.97 -18.95 -3.65
CA SER A 201 -0.87 -19.78 -4.13
C SER A 201 0.32 -19.80 -3.15
N VAL A 202 0.63 -18.65 -2.53
CA VAL A 202 1.66 -18.52 -1.50
C VAL A 202 1.24 -19.30 -0.24
N ALA A 203 0.02 -19.13 0.24
CA ALA A 203 -0.48 -19.83 1.42
C ALA A 203 -0.44 -21.36 1.26
N VAL A 204 -0.90 -21.87 0.13
CA VAL A 204 -0.87 -23.31 -0.19
C VAL A 204 0.57 -23.80 -0.27
N LYS A 205 1.45 -23.13 -1.03
CA LYS A 205 2.84 -23.53 -1.22
C LYS A 205 3.62 -23.66 0.09
N TYR A 206 3.41 -22.72 1.02
CA TYR A 206 4.13 -22.69 2.30
C TYR A 206 3.32 -23.31 3.45
N ARG A 207 2.16 -23.90 3.18
CA ARG A 207 1.24 -24.46 4.18
C ARG A 207 0.94 -23.47 5.30
N ALA A 208 0.77 -22.20 4.92
CA ALA A 208 0.46 -21.11 5.82
C ALA A 208 -1.07 -20.93 5.90
N PRO A 209 -1.71 -20.90 7.07
CA PRO A 209 -3.13 -20.58 7.16
C PRO A 209 -3.38 -19.14 6.65
N ILE A 210 -4.57 -18.95 6.06
CA ILE A 210 -5.03 -17.62 5.65
C ILE A 210 -5.85 -17.01 6.78
N VAL A 211 -5.51 -15.80 7.19
CA VAL A 211 -6.33 -15.01 8.12
C VAL A 211 -7.04 -13.91 7.32
N PRO A 212 -8.35 -14.00 7.14
CA PRO A 212 -9.12 -12.99 6.44
C PRO A 212 -9.35 -11.77 7.34
N VAL A 213 -9.18 -10.58 6.77
CA VAL A 213 -9.35 -9.30 7.46
C VAL A 213 -10.26 -8.39 6.63
N HIS A 214 -11.30 -7.86 7.26
CA HIS A 214 -12.09 -6.79 6.65
C HIS A 214 -11.64 -5.44 7.20
N VAL A 215 -11.38 -4.52 6.29
CA VAL A 215 -11.01 -3.14 6.58
C VAL A 215 -12.17 -2.23 6.18
N GLU A 216 -12.66 -1.43 7.15
CA GLU A 216 -13.60 -0.34 6.90
C GLU A 216 -12.91 0.97 7.32
N GLY A 217 -12.84 1.93 6.40
CA GLY A 217 -12.19 3.22 6.62
C GLY A 217 -12.91 4.37 5.92
N PRO A 218 -12.46 5.60 6.15
CA PRO A 218 -13.08 6.79 5.56
C PRO A 218 -12.90 6.82 4.04
N TRP A 219 -13.90 7.34 3.37
CA TRP A 219 -13.95 7.41 1.91
C TRP A 219 -12.79 8.20 1.30
N ALA A 220 -12.20 7.69 0.21
CA ALA A 220 -11.15 8.35 -0.57
C ALA A 220 -11.77 9.32 -1.59
N THR A 221 -12.22 10.48 -1.12
CA THR A 221 -13.08 11.40 -1.89
C THR A 221 -12.41 11.93 -3.16
N LEU A 222 -11.18 12.46 -3.05
CA LEU A 222 -10.48 13.02 -4.22
C LEU A 222 -10.06 11.92 -5.20
N PHE A 223 -9.66 10.77 -4.71
CA PHE A 223 -9.34 9.62 -5.54
C PHE A 223 -10.52 9.25 -6.44
N HIS A 224 -11.70 9.07 -5.86
CA HIS A 224 -12.91 8.70 -6.62
C HIS A 224 -13.45 9.83 -7.49
N LEU A 225 -13.29 11.08 -7.05
CA LEU A 225 -13.66 12.24 -7.86
C LEU A 225 -12.78 12.30 -9.12
N PHE A 226 -11.48 12.23 -8.97
CA PHE A 226 -10.54 12.31 -10.08
C PHE A 226 -10.57 11.10 -10.99
N ASP A 227 -10.90 9.91 -10.48
CA ASP A 227 -11.06 8.68 -11.27
C ASP A 227 -12.11 8.83 -12.40
N ARG A 228 -13.09 9.74 -12.22
CA ARG A 228 -14.11 10.04 -13.23
C ARG A 228 -13.57 10.84 -14.42
N PHE A 229 -12.49 11.58 -14.22
CA PHE A 229 -11.98 12.52 -15.21
C PHE A 229 -10.62 12.12 -15.78
N SER A 230 -9.73 11.59 -14.96
CA SER A 230 -8.36 11.27 -15.35
C SER A 230 -7.72 10.29 -14.40
N GLY A 231 -7.22 9.17 -14.96
CA GLY A 231 -6.41 8.23 -14.20
C GLY A 231 -5.14 8.85 -13.62
N GLU A 232 -4.51 9.79 -14.32
CA GLU A 232 -3.30 10.47 -13.83
C GLU A 232 -3.62 11.38 -12.62
N LEU A 233 -4.71 12.16 -12.69
CA LEU A 233 -5.15 12.97 -11.54
C LEU A 233 -5.48 12.10 -10.34
N ARG A 234 -6.14 10.96 -10.55
CA ARG A 234 -6.39 9.98 -9.50
C ARG A 234 -5.09 9.47 -8.88
N ASP A 235 -4.13 9.06 -9.70
CA ASP A 235 -2.92 8.39 -9.23
C ASP A 235 -1.97 9.32 -8.45
N ILE A 236 -2.03 10.63 -8.66
CA ILE A 236 -1.27 11.60 -7.87
C ILE A 236 -1.88 11.91 -6.50
N THR A 237 -3.11 11.45 -6.21
CA THR A 237 -3.72 11.65 -4.89
C THR A 237 -3.13 10.77 -3.79
N LEU A 238 -2.22 9.85 -4.11
CA LEU A 238 -1.73 8.80 -3.23
C LEU A 238 -1.31 9.30 -1.83
N PHE A 239 -0.45 10.32 -1.77
CA PHE A 239 0.00 10.91 -0.50
C PHE A 239 -1.11 11.70 0.20
N HIS A 240 -1.97 12.36 -0.57
CA HIS A 240 -3.13 13.06 -0.02
C HIS A 240 -4.08 12.09 0.69
N GLU A 241 -4.42 10.97 0.02
CA GLU A 241 -5.32 9.97 0.59
C GLU A 241 -4.73 9.25 1.80
N LEU A 242 -3.41 9.19 1.95
CA LEU A 242 -2.79 8.78 3.19
C LEU A 242 -2.96 9.82 4.30
N LEU A 243 -2.52 11.06 4.03
CA LEU A 243 -2.41 12.10 5.05
C LEU A 243 -3.76 12.69 5.49
N ASN A 244 -4.79 12.65 4.63
CA ASN A 244 -6.14 13.10 4.98
C ASN A 244 -6.88 12.14 5.92
N LYS A 245 -6.31 10.97 6.21
CA LYS A 245 -6.85 9.99 7.18
C LYS A 245 -6.40 10.28 8.63
N SER A 246 -5.59 11.30 8.86
CA SER A 246 -5.16 11.67 10.22
C SER A 246 -6.34 11.87 11.16
N GLY A 247 -6.30 11.19 12.33
CA GLY A 247 -7.34 11.21 13.37
C GLY A 247 -8.63 10.47 13.00
N GLN A 248 -8.72 9.90 11.79
CA GLN A 248 -9.93 9.21 11.33
C GLN A 248 -10.08 7.84 11.99
N ARG A 249 -11.32 7.31 11.95
CA ARG A 249 -11.66 6.01 12.53
C ARG A 249 -11.63 4.93 11.45
N PHE A 250 -11.01 3.80 11.80
CA PHE A 250 -11.03 2.56 11.05
C PHE A 250 -11.62 1.44 11.88
N ARG A 251 -12.30 0.50 11.25
CA ARG A 251 -12.70 -0.77 11.86
C ARG A 251 -11.98 -1.91 11.16
N ILE A 252 -11.38 -2.77 11.96
CA ILE A 252 -10.68 -3.96 11.49
C ILE A 252 -11.38 -5.18 12.08
N THR A 253 -11.93 -6.03 11.21
CA THR A 253 -12.57 -7.28 11.60
C THR A 253 -11.73 -8.45 11.15
N ILE A 254 -11.30 -9.29 12.08
CA ILE A 254 -10.40 -10.42 11.85
C ILE A 254 -11.21 -11.71 11.95
N GLY A 255 -11.21 -12.50 10.88
CA GLY A 255 -11.88 -13.79 10.85
C GLY A 255 -11.02 -14.95 11.31
N LYS A 256 -11.64 -16.10 11.46
CA LYS A 256 -10.96 -17.35 11.85
C LYS A 256 -9.95 -17.77 10.77
N PRO A 257 -8.79 -18.31 11.18
CA PRO A 257 -7.81 -18.85 10.25
C PRO A 257 -8.41 -19.95 9.37
N ILE A 258 -8.12 -19.89 8.09
CA ILE A 258 -8.54 -20.86 7.08
C ILE A 258 -7.32 -21.75 6.76
N PRO A 259 -7.35 -23.04 7.12
CA PRO A 259 -6.29 -23.97 6.75
C PRO A 259 -6.18 -24.10 5.22
N PRO A 260 -4.96 -24.24 4.65
CA PRO A 260 -4.76 -24.33 3.21
C PRO A 260 -5.45 -25.53 2.54
N ASP A 261 -5.66 -26.61 3.27
CA ASP A 261 -6.35 -27.82 2.81
C ASP A 261 -7.87 -27.66 2.69
N ARG A 262 -8.42 -26.56 3.20
CA ARG A 262 -9.84 -26.20 3.02
C ARG A 262 -10.10 -25.24 1.86
N LEU A 263 -9.05 -24.85 1.18
CA LEU A 263 -9.16 -23.96 0.02
C LEU A 263 -9.49 -24.76 -1.23
N ASP A 264 -10.24 -24.14 -2.15
CA ASP A 264 -10.43 -24.71 -3.48
C ASP A 264 -9.07 -24.94 -4.16
N PRO A 265 -8.84 -26.09 -4.83
CA PRO A 265 -7.62 -26.35 -5.56
C PRO A 265 -7.29 -25.30 -6.63
N ASP A 266 -8.31 -24.68 -7.22
CA ASP A 266 -8.13 -23.52 -8.10
C ASP A 266 -7.98 -22.25 -7.25
N ALA A 267 -6.76 -21.72 -7.23
CA ALA A 267 -6.42 -20.54 -6.46
C ALA A 267 -7.22 -19.29 -6.87
N ALA A 268 -7.72 -19.20 -8.10
CA ALA A 268 -8.56 -18.08 -8.53
C ALA A 268 -9.98 -18.21 -7.95
N VAL A 269 -10.53 -19.41 -7.92
CA VAL A 269 -11.82 -19.73 -7.29
C VAL A 269 -11.73 -19.45 -5.80
N ALA A 270 -10.72 -19.98 -5.11
CA ALA A 270 -10.47 -19.74 -3.69
C ALA A 270 -10.33 -18.24 -3.38
N SER A 271 -9.60 -17.49 -4.20
CA SER A 271 -9.41 -16.05 -4.04
C SER A 271 -10.73 -15.28 -4.16
N ALA A 272 -11.58 -15.63 -5.13
CA ALA A 272 -12.91 -15.02 -5.31
C ALA A 272 -13.85 -15.34 -4.14
N ALA A 273 -13.82 -16.57 -3.65
CA ALA A 273 -14.63 -16.99 -2.49
C ALA A 273 -14.21 -16.25 -1.22
N ILE A 274 -12.90 -16.15 -0.93
CA ILE A 274 -12.39 -15.42 0.23
C ILE A 274 -12.71 -13.92 0.12
N LYS A 275 -12.58 -13.33 -1.07
CA LYS A 275 -12.99 -11.93 -1.30
C LYS A 275 -14.45 -11.73 -0.90
N THR A 276 -15.34 -12.59 -1.39
CA THR A 276 -16.78 -12.53 -1.08
C THR A 276 -17.02 -12.65 0.43
N TYR A 277 -16.34 -13.58 1.09
CA TYR A 277 -16.42 -13.76 2.53
C TYR A 277 -15.94 -12.50 3.28
N VAL A 278 -14.79 -11.95 2.93
CA VAL A 278 -14.22 -10.75 3.55
C VAL A 278 -15.13 -9.53 3.38
N GLU A 279 -15.75 -9.36 2.21
CA GLU A 279 -16.56 -8.18 1.94
C GLU A 279 -18.02 -8.31 2.40
N ARG A 280 -18.59 -9.52 2.45
CA ARG A 280 -20.03 -9.73 2.63
C ARG A 280 -20.41 -10.45 3.91
N THR A 281 -19.50 -11.22 4.51
CA THR A 281 -19.80 -12.04 5.70
C THR A 281 -19.06 -11.52 6.92
N LEU A 282 -17.76 -11.40 6.80
CA LEU A 282 -16.88 -11.05 7.91
C LEU A 282 -17.21 -9.73 8.63
N PRO A 283 -17.65 -8.65 7.96
CA PRO A 283 -18.01 -7.40 8.63
C PRO A 283 -19.14 -7.53 9.66
N PHE A 284 -20.01 -8.52 9.48
CA PHE A 284 -21.21 -8.71 10.29
C PHE A 284 -21.05 -9.81 11.35
N ASP A 285 -20.17 -10.77 11.11
CA ASP A 285 -19.96 -11.91 11.99
C ASP A 285 -18.52 -12.42 11.90
N PRO A 286 -17.61 -11.94 12.79
CA PRO A 286 -16.22 -12.38 12.80
C PRO A 286 -16.04 -13.83 13.23
N ASP A 287 -17.04 -14.41 13.92
CA ASP A 287 -17.00 -15.79 14.41
C ASP A 287 -17.53 -16.81 13.40
N ARG A 288 -18.16 -16.34 12.32
CA ARG A 288 -18.62 -17.22 11.25
C ARG A 288 -17.43 -17.80 10.50
N PRO A 289 -17.27 -19.12 10.43
CA PRO A 289 -16.17 -19.70 9.68
C PRO A 289 -16.36 -19.52 8.18
N PHE A 290 -15.24 -19.48 7.44
CA PHE A 290 -15.24 -19.61 5.99
C PHE A 290 -15.65 -21.05 5.62
N VAL A 291 -16.60 -21.21 4.67
CA VAL A 291 -17.18 -22.49 4.26
C VAL A 291 -17.04 -22.63 2.74
#